data_59752f65f5aabca869c6e5f79eebbc12
#
_entry.id   59752f65f5aabca869c6e5f79eebbc12
#
_cell.length_a   1.000
_cell.length_b   1.000
_cell.length_c   1.000
_cell.angle_alpha   90.00
_cell.angle_beta   90.00
_cell.angle_gamma   90.00
#
_symmetry.space_group_name_H-M   'P 1'
#
loop_
_entity.id
_entity.type
_entity.pdbx_description
1 polymer ?
#
loop_
_entity_poly.entity_id
_entity_poly.type
_entity_poly.pdbx_seq_one_letter_code
_entity_poly.pdbx_strand_id
1 'polypeptide(L)'
;HGLTLPEAHCVTARYALDDGHAAALRLLEPPAPTAIFAMSDVMAFGAIRALRDRGFRVPEDISVVGFDGLEMSGYYVPKLTTIRQSVQSIADRGVQLLLDQIEKHLPAQHEITDFTLCERESVASPRAESSIHKQKE
;
A
#
# COMPACT_ATOMS: atom_id res chain seq x y z
N HIS A 1 -3.88 -10.32 -15.04
CA HIS A 1 -5.02 -11.03 -14.45
C HIS A 1 -6.39 -10.56 -14.99
N GLY A 2 -6.40 -9.70 -16.03
CA GLY A 2 -7.64 -9.22 -16.66
C GLY A 2 -8.50 -8.28 -15.80
N LEU A 3 -7.95 -7.77 -14.69
CA LEU A 3 -8.62 -6.79 -13.83
C LEU A 3 -8.34 -5.38 -14.34
N THR A 4 -9.38 -4.54 -14.32
CA THR A 4 -9.26 -3.10 -14.62
C THR A 4 -9.45 -2.32 -13.32
N LEU A 5 -8.55 -1.37 -13.05
CA LEU A 5 -8.68 -0.44 -11.94
C LEU A 5 -9.41 0.82 -12.42
N PRO A 6 -10.66 1.07 -12.01
CA PRO A 6 -11.37 2.28 -12.36
C PRO A 6 -10.67 3.53 -11.80
N GLU A 7 -10.68 4.63 -12.54
CA GLU A 7 -10.08 5.91 -12.09
C GLU A 7 -10.70 6.40 -10.77
N ALA A 8 -12.00 6.19 -10.56
CA ALA A 8 -12.68 6.50 -9.30
C ALA A 8 -12.12 5.77 -8.07
N HIS A 9 -11.42 4.66 -8.28
CA HIS A 9 -10.73 3.90 -7.24
C HIS A 9 -9.25 4.29 -7.08
N CYS A 10 -8.80 5.36 -7.74
CA CYS A 10 -7.47 5.93 -7.62
C CYS A 10 -7.57 7.27 -6.87
N VAL A 11 -7.12 7.32 -5.61
CA VAL A 11 -7.17 8.54 -4.80
C VAL A 11 -5.76 9.05 -4.56
N THR A 12 -5.49 10.29 -4.98
CA THR A 12 -4.23 10.96 -4.68
C THR A 12 -4.24 11.48 -3.26
N ALA A 13 -3.16 11.20 -2.51
CA ALA A 13 -2.97 11.63 -1.14
C ALA A 13 -1.46 11.87 -0.88
N ARG A 14 -1.13 12.58 0.20
CA ARG A 14 0.27 12.74 0.67
C ARG A 14 0.66 11.53 1.51
N TYR A 15 1.97 11.34 1.70
CA TYR A 15 2.53 10.23 2.47
C TYR A 15 2.41 10.47 4.00
N ALA A 16 1.17 10.59 4.49
CA ALA A 16 0.86 10.83 5.90
C ALA A 16 -0.29 9.94 6.37
N LEU A 17 -0.36 9.70 7.69
CA LEU A 17 -1.42 8.89 8.33
C LEU A 17 -2.82 9.47 8.05
N ASP A 18 -3.00 10.76 8.30
CA ASP A 18 -4.29 11.43 8.15
C ASP A 18 -4.73 11.48 6.68
N ASP A 19 -3.79 11.65 5.76
CA ASP A 19 -4.09 11.63 4.33
C ASP A 19 -4.48 10.21 3.86
N GLY A 20 -3.79 9.16 4.35
CA GLY A 20 -4.17 7.77 4.12
C GLY A 20 -5.55 7.42 4.68
N HIS A 21 -5.87 7.93 5.87
CA HIS A 21 -7.18 7.80 6.48
C HIS A 21 -8.27 8.47 5.63
N ALA A 22 -8.06 9.73 5.25
CA ALA A 22 -9.03 10.48 4.44
C ALA A 22 -9.23 9.85 3.04
N ALA A 23 -8.14 9.38 2.41
CA ALA A 23 -8.19 8.70 1.12
C ALA A 23 -9.00 7.39 1.20
N ALA A 24 -8.78 6.59 2.23
CA ALA A 24 -9.55 5.37 2.44
C ALA A 24 -11.04 5.63 2.62
N LEU A 25 -11.43 6.67 3.37
CA LEU A 25 -12.85 7.05 3.51
C LEU A 25 -13.50 7.37 2.17
N ARG A 26 -12.79 8.00 1.23
CA ARG A 26 -13.28 8.27 -0.13
C ARG A 26 -13.45 7.00 -0.94
N LEU A 27 -12.54 6.03 -0.79
CA LEU A 27 -12.62 4.73 -1.47
C LEU A 27 -13.78 3.87 -0.98
N LEU A 28 -14.34 4.15 0.20
CA LEU A 28 -15.49 3.43 0.74
C LEU A 28 -16.83 3.89 0.15
N GLU A 29 -16.87 4.96 -0.66
CA GLU A 29 -18.05 5.29 -1.43
C GLU A 29 -18.41 4.15 -2.39
N PRO A 30 -19.71 3.74 -2.46
CA PRO A 30 -20.10 2.58 -3.26
C PRO A 30 -19.78 2.72 -4.76
N PRO A 31 -19.33 1.63 -5.40
CA PRO A 31 -19.04 0.31 -4.83
C PRO A 31 -17.69 0.30 -4.08
N ALA A 32 -17.70 -0.10 -2.81
CA ALA A 32 -16.48 -0.18 -2.02
C ALA A 32 -15.55 -1.30 -2.55
N PRO A 33 -14.21 -1.09 -2.56
CA PRO A 33 -13.25 -2.10 -3.04
C PRO A 33 -13.14 -3.26 -2.06
N THR A 34 -12.69 -4.42 -2.53
CA THR A 34 -12.33 -5.57 -1.70
C THR A 34 -10.88 -5.54 -1.23
N ALA A 35 -10.06 -4.66 -1.80
CA ALA A 35 -8.67 -4.48 -1.42
C ALA A 35 -8.22 -3.04 -1.69
N ILE A 36 -7.30 -2.56 -0.84
CA ILE A 36 -6.64 -1.25 -0.98
C ILE A 36 -5.13 -1.49 -1.05
N PHE A 37 -4.49 -0.96 -2.09
CA PHE A 37 -3.05 -0.81 -2.16
C PHE A 37 -2.67 0.63 -1.80
N ALA A 38 -1.93 0.80 -0.74
CA ALA A 38 -1.42 2.10 -0.29
C ALA A 38 0.04 2.26 -0.70
N MET A 39 0.39 3.41 -1.29
CA MET A 39 1.73 3.70 -1.81
C MET A 39 2.78 3.94 -0.71
N SER A 40 2.42 3.78 0.56
CA SER A 40 3.35 3.67 1.69
C SER A 40 2.71 2.94 2.87
N ASP A 41 3.52 2.39 3.77
CA ASP A 41 3.05 1.76 5.00
C ASP A 41 2.35 2.77 5.91
N VAL A 42 2.82 4.02 5.94
CA VAL A 42 2.20 5.09 6.73
C VAL A 42 0.77 5.37 6.27
N MET A 43 0.55 5.45 4.95
CA MET A 43 -0.79 5.59 4.39
C MET A 43 -1.65 4.34 4.66
N ALA A 44 -1.06 3.14 4.58
CA ALA A 44 -1.76 1.89 4.88
C ALA A 44 -2.27 1.85 6.33
N PHE A 45 -1.48 2.32 7.30
CA PHE A 45 -1.90 2.42 8.71
C PHE A 45 -3.10 3.38 8.86
N GLY A 46 -3.07 4.52 8.17
CA GLY A 46 -4.20 5.44 8.11
C GLY A 46 -5.44 4.80 7.50
N ALA A 47 -5.28 4.06 6.41
CA ALA A 47 -6.37 3.34 5.75
C ALA A 47 -6.99 2.27 6.66
N ILE A 48 -6.18 1.44 7.33
CA ILE A 48 -6.67 0.44 8.29
C ILE A 48 -7.45 1.10 9.41
N ARG A 49 -7.00 2.25 9.91
CA ARG A 49 -7.72 3.00 10.93
C ARG A 49 -9.07 3.47 10.41
N ALA A 50 -9.14 4.06 9.22
CA ALA A 50 -10.39 4.53 8.60
C ALA A 50 -11.40 3.39 8.40
N LEU A 51 -10.91 2.23 7.94
CA LEU A 51 -11.75 1.04 7.78
C LEU A 51 -12.38 0.60 9.09
N ARG A 52 -11.57 0.54 10.17
CA ARG A 52 -12.05 0.18 11.51
C ARG A 52 -13.07 1.18 12.05
N ASP A 53 -12.82 2.47 11.87
CA ASP A 53 -13.75 3.54 12.32
C ASP A 53 -15.09 3.45 11.61
N ARG A 54 -15.16 2.82 10.42
CA ARG A 54 -16.37 2.54 9.64
C ARG A 54 -16.91 1.12 9.83
N GLY A 55 -16.36 0.35 10.77
CA GLY A 55 -16.81 -0.99 11.12
C GLY A 55 -16.36 -2.09 10.16
N PHE A 56 -15.46 -1.80 9.21
CA PHE A 56 -14.87 -2.83 8.34
C PHE A 56 -13.73 -3.56 9.05
N ARG A 57 -13.65 -4.86 8.82
CA ARG A 57 -12.57 -5.71 9.33
C ARG A 57 -11.49 -5.85 8.25
N VAL A 58 -10.25 -5.79 8.68
CA VAL A 58 -9.08 -6.07 7.86
C VAL A 58 -8.43 -7.35 8.38
N PRO A 59 -8.30 -8.39 7.57
CA PRO A 59 -8.50 -8.45 6.11
C PRO A 59 -9.89 -8.92 5.65
N GLU A 60 -10.81 -9.34 6.55
CA GLU A 60 -12.00 -10.14 6.24
C GLU A 60 -12.98 -9.40 5.30
N ASP A 61 -13.11 -8.11 5.45
CA ASP A 61 -14.00 -7.29 4.62
C ASP A 61 -13.25 -6.58 3.50
N ILE A 62 -12.07 -6.02 3.82
CA ILE A 62 -11.19 -5.31 2.87
C ILE A 62 -9.74 -5.64 3.20
N SER A 63 -8.99 -6.17 2.23
CA SER A 63 -7.55 -6.39 2.33
C SER A 63 -6.79 -5.06 2.19
N VAL A 64 -5.64 -4.92 2.89
CA VAL A 64 -4.77 -3.74 2.77
C VAL A 64 -3.33 -4.18 2.55
N VAL A 65 -2.70 -3.62 1.52
CA VAL A 65 -1.27 -3.80 1.22
C VAL A 65 -0.57 -2.45 1.30
N GLY A 66 0.58 -2.41 1.93
CA GLY A 66 1.45 -1.23 2.01
C GLY A 66 2.66 -1.31 1.08
N PHE A 67 3.51 -0.30 1.19
CA PHE A 67 4.78 -0.19 0.48
C PHE A 67 5.79 0.50 1.40
N ASP A 68 7.06 0.14 1.37
CA ASP A 68 8.26 0.54 2.07
C ASP A 68 8.84 -0.57 2.97
N GLY A 69 8.02 -1.37 3.65
CA GLY A 69 8.45 -2.42 4.57
C GLY A 69 8.96 -1.88 5.89
N LEU A 70 8.30 -0.85 6.42
CA LEU A 70 8.65 -0.27 7.72
C LEU A 70 8.60 -1.33 8.83
N GLU A 71 9.46 -1.20 9.83
CA GLU A 71 9.47 -2.10 10.97
C GLU A 71 8.11 -2.15 11.68
N MET A 72 7.45 -1.01 11.83
CA MET A 72 6.12 -0.89 12.43
C MET A 72 5.07 -1.77 11.76
N SER A 73 5.22 -2.09 10.47
CA SER A 73 4.29 -2.95 9.73
C SER A 73 4.20 -4.37 10.31
N GLY A 74 5.25 -4.82 11.00
CA GLY A 74 5.27 -6.10 11.73
C GLY A 74 4.63 -6.06 13.12
N TYR A 75 4.38 -4.88 13.66
CA TYR A 75 3.80 -4.68 15.00
C TYR A 75 2.39 -4.09 14.97
N TYR A 76 1.97 -3.59 13.83
CA TYR A 76 0.61 -3.07 13.67
C TYR A 76 -0.44 -4.19 13.80
N VAL A 77 -1.70 -3.84 14.04
CA VAL A 77 -2.79 -4.83 14.16
C VAL A 77 -3.89 -4.49 13.15
N PRO A 78 -4.16 -5.37 12.16
CA PRO A 78 -3.39 -6.58 11.82
C PRO A 78 -1.98 -6.24 11.35
N LYS A 79 -1.02 -7.19 11.41
CA LYS A 79 0.30 -7.01 10.82
C LYS A 79 0.17 -6.75 9.33
N LEU A 80 0.81 -5.69 8.86
CA LEU A 80 0.64 -5.21 7.49
C LEU A 80 1.49 -6.01 6.50
N THR A 81 0.84 -6.59 5.51
CA THR A 81 1.47 -7.10 4.29
C THR A 81 2.00 -5.91 3.50
N THR A 82 3.29 -5.93 3.13
CA THR A 82 3.95 -4.79 2.49
C THR A 82 5.09 -5.22 1.59
N ILE A 83 5.43 -4.38 0.62
CA ILE A 83 6.63 -4.55 -0.20
C ILE A 83 7.80 -3.85 0.51
N ARG A 84 8.78 -4.64 0.95
CA ARG A 84 10.01 -4.12 1.54
C ARG A 84 11.03 -3.82 0.46
N GLN A 85 11.47 -2.58 0.42
CA GLN A 85 12.58 -2.13 -0.42
C GLN A 85 13.92 -2.29 0.30
N SER A 86 14.98 -2.60 -0.44
CA SER A 86 16.34 -2.55 0.10
C SER A 86 16.86 -1.11 0.06
N VAL A 87 16.56 -0.33 1.09
CA VAL A 87 16.98 1.09 1.20
C VAL A 87 18.50 1.23 1.05
N GLN A 88 19.28 0.31 1.64
CA GLN A 88 20.74 0.30 1.51
C GLN A 88 21.19 0.13 0.06
N SER A 89 20.62 -0.86 -0.65
CA SER A 89 20.94 -1.08 -2.07
C SER A 89 20.56 0.11 -2.94
N ILE A 90 19.41 0.73 -2.69
CA ILE A 90 18.96 1.93 -3.41
C ILE A 90 19.95 3.07 -3.19
N ALA A 91 20.38 3.30 -1.95
CA ALA A 91 21.33 4.35 -1.61
C ALA A 91 22.70 4.11 -2.24
N ASP A 92 23.27 2.92 -2.08
CA ASP A 92 24.59 2.56 -2.60
C ASP A 92 24.63 2.64 -4.12
N ARG A 93 23.62 2.09 -4.79
CA ARG A 93 23.54 2.11 -6.27
C ARG A 93 23.28 3.52 -6.79
N GLY A 94 22.40 4.26 -6.15
CA GLY A 94 22.10 5.65 -6.53
C GLY A 94 23.33 6.55 -6.46
N VAL A 95 24.11 6.46 -5.38
CA VAL A 95 25.39 7.18 -5.24
C VAL A 95 26.38 6.75 -6.31
N GLN A 96 26.54 5.43 -6.56
CA GLN A 96 27.47 4.92 -7.57
C GLN A 96 27.10 5.41 -8.97
N LEU A 97 25.81 5.36 -9.34
CA LEU A 97 25.35 5.85 -10.65
C LEU A 97 25.60 7.35 -10.81
N LEU A 98 25.40 8.14 -9.74
CA LEU A 98 25.69 9.56 -9.76
C LEU A 98 27.18 9.85 -9.94
N LEU A 99 28.06 9.17 -9.21
CA LEU A 99 29.51 9.31 -9.35
C LEU A 99 29.98 8.91 -10.75
N ASP A 100 29.48 7.81 -11.28
CA ASP A 100 29.81 7.36 -12.64
C ASP A 100 29.39 8.38 -13.70
N GLN A 101 28.24 9.02 -13.51
CA GLN A 101 27.76 10.08 -14.40
C GLN A 101 28.64 11.34 -14.33
N ILE A 102 29.09 11.74 -13.14
CA ILE A 102 29.93 12.93 -12.93
C ILE A 102 31.38 12.67 -13.39
N GLU A 103 31.98 11.58 -12.95
CA GLU A 103 33.42 11.33 -13.13
C GLU A 103 33.72 10.72 -14.51
N LYS A 104 32.85 9.81 -14.99
CA LYS A 104 33.04 9.09 -16.24
C LYS A 104 32.22 9.65 -17.40
N HIS A 105 31.42 10.69 -17.15
CA HIS A 105 30.52 11.32 -18.14
C HIS A 105 29.56 10.30 -18.81
N LEU A 106 29.14 9.28 -18.06
CA LEU A 106 28.18 8.30 -18.56
C LEU A 106 26.78 8.89 -18.65
N PRO A 107 25.95 8.43 -19.57
CA PRO A 107 24.54 8.86 -19.65
C PRO A 107 23.79 8.40 -18.40
N ALA A 108 22.65 9.06 -18.13
CA ALA A 108 21.75 8.65 -17.05
C ALA A 108 21.31 7.19 -17.24
N GLN A 109 21.38 6.42 -16.17
CA GLN A 109 21.00 5.01 -16.17
C GLN A 109 19.85 4.80 -15.20
N HIS A 110 19.03 3.77 -15.45
CA HIS A 110 17.95 3.35 -14.58
C HIS A 110 18.19 1.91 -14.16
N GLU A 111 18.15 1.65 -12.87
CA GLU A 111 18.25 0.32 -12.29
C GLU A 111 17.03 0.03 -11.41
N ILE A 112 16.64 -1.23 -11.39
CA ILE A 112 15.62 -1.74 -10.47
C ILE A 112 16.37 -2.51 -9.40
N THR A 113 16.20 -2.11 -8.14
CA THR A 113 16.77 -2.81 -7.00
C THR A 113 15.84 -3.92 -6.52
N ASP A 114 16.41 -4.88 -5.79
CA ASP A 114 15.66 -5.99 -5.22
C ASP A 114 14.61 -5.49 -4.20
N PHE A 115 13.48 -6.18 -4.19
CA PHE A 115 12.41 -5.98 -3.22
C PHE A 115 11.88 -7.33 -2.71
N THR A 116 11.20 -7.32 -1.58
CA THR A 116 10.60 -8.51 -0.99
C THR A 116 9.16 -8.25 -0.60
N LEU A 117 8.24 -9.12 -1.03
CA LEU A 117 6.88 -9.12 -0.50
C LEU A 117 6.90 -9.77 0.91
N CYS A 118 6.59 -8.97 1.91
CA CYS A 118 6.42 -9.42 3.29
C CYS A 118 4.94 -9.74 3.52
N GLU A 119 4.54 -10.97 3.24
CA GLU A 119 3.16 -11.43 3.49
C GLU A 119 2.89 -11.53 5.00
N ARG A 120 1.76 -10.96 5.45
CA ARG A 120 1.34 -10.94 6.85
C ARG A 120 -0.19 -11.09 6.96
N GLU A 121 -0.81 -10.41 7.93
CA GLU A 121 -2.19 -10.64 8.35
C GLU A 121 -3.22 -9.76 7.64
N SER A 122 -2.80 -8.71 6.92
CA SER A 122 -3.71 -7.70 6.36
C SER A 122 -4.30 -8.04 5.00
N VAL A 123 -4.06 -9.26 4.49
CA VAL A 123 -4.55 -9.72 3.18
C VAL A 123 -5.21 -11.08 3.32
N ALA A 124 -6.36 -11.24 2.67
CA ALA A 124 -7.08 -12.50 2.54
C ALA A 124 -7.72 -12.63 1.16
N SER A 125 -8.26 -13.81 0.86
CA SER A 125 -9.07 -14.01 -0.33
C SER A 125 -10.26 -13.05 -0.35
N PRO A 126 -10.63 -12.48 -1.52
CA PRO A 126 -11.72 -11.52 -1.60
C PRO A 126 -13.05 -12.17 -1.15
N ARG A 127 -13.85 -11.38 -0.46
CA ARG A 127 -15.16 -11.77 0.00
C ARG A 127 -16.09 -12.00 -1.19
N ALA A 128 -16.92 -13.05 -1.15
CA ALA A 128 -17.93 -13.26 -2.17
C ALA A 128 -18.97 -12.12 -2.16
N GLU A 129 -19.39 -11.64 -3.34
CA GLU A 129 -20.26 -10.45 -3.52
C GLU A 129 -21.58 -10.48 -2.75
N SER A 130 -22.09 -11.63 -2.33
CA SER A 130 -23.37 -11.80 -1.63
C SER A 130 -23.41 -11.23 -0.21
N SER A 131 -22.30 -10.74 0.34
CA SER A 131 -22.20 -10.37 1.77
C SER A 131 -22.25 -8.85 2.04
N ILE A 132 -22.21 -8.00 1.02
CA ILE A 132 -22.06 -6.54 1.15
C ILE A 132 -23.40 -5.85 1.56
N HIS A 133 -24.54 -6.54 1.42
CA HIS A 133 -25.89 -5.93 1.58
C HIS A 133 -26.51 -6.05 2.98
N LYS A 134 -25.82 -6.61 4.00
CA LYS A 134 -26.43 -6.91 5.31
C LYS A 134 -26.08 -5.98 6.48
N GLN A 135 -25.45 -4.83 6.26
CA GLN A 135 -25.12 -3.90 7.35
C GLN A 135 -25.72 -2.50 7.15
N LYS A 136 -27.01 -2.43 6.77
CA LYS A 136 -27.84 -1.22 6.91
C LYS A 136 -29.20 -1.63 7.46
N GLU A 137 -29.28 -1.85 8.75
CA GLU A 137 -30.47 -1.68 9.58
C GLU A 137 -30.05 -1.16 10.95
#